data_71a19df21e9185e0d181fc3603fac26f
#
_entry.id   71a19df21e9185e0d181fc3603fac26f
#
_cell.length_a   1.000
_cell.length_b   1.000
_cell.length_c   1.000
_cell.angle_alpha   90.00
_cell.angle_beta   90.00
_cell.angle_gamma   90.00
#
_symmetry.space_group_name_H-M   'P 1'
#
loop_
_entity.id
_entity.type
_entity.pdbx_description
1 polymer ?
#
loop_
_entity_poly.entity_id
_entity_poly.type
_entity_poly.pdbx_seq_one_letter_code
_entity_poly.pdbx_strand_id
1 'polypeptide(L)'
;MYSWQNPNDRILIAQMNSELQHAQLELLSAHCAAHQLRLRFSTDDLARFGQRDILRKSVQTATALSEYYASIEKKIPSAEAAAPLTPPTEKQILDAVARVASFLRQQREYYLHSAVPLSNHLKAIMWPYFSADLLERVRVVELQGKRLPNPPFYEEYRALGFVNLPDIPHMHSLTCLDVVVFNEKVTERTLFHGLVHTVQFEVLGLERYSDLFVRSFVNTKLHFSVPLEAHTFSLESKFASTPAQRFSVEDQVRLWVRQKRY
;
A
#
# COMPACT_ATOMS: atom_id res chain seq x y z
N MET A 1 4.75 -13.21 -32.64
CA MET A 1 5.38 -11.91 -32.25
C MET A 1 4.27 -10.99 -31.76
N TYR A 2 4.02 -10.92 -30.47
CA TYR A 2 3.02 -10.01 -29.89
C TYR A 2 3.68 -8.63 -29.74
N SER A 3 3.16 -7.68 -30.50
CA SER A 3 3.64 -6.29 -30.44
C SER A 3 3.05 -5.62 -29.21
N TRP A 4 3.86 -5.29 -28.23
CA TRP A 4 3.54 -4.53 -27.01
C TRP A 4 3.00 -3.10 -27.33
N GLN A 5 2.69 -2.82 -28.57
CA GLN A 5 2.17 -1.51 -29.03
C GLN A 5 0.65 -1.48 -29.09
N ASN A 6 -0.05 -2.59 -28.84
CA ASN A 6 -1.52 -2.60 -28.88
C ASN A 6 -2.07 -1.98 -27.58
N PRO A 7 -2.87 -0.90 -27.65
CA PRO A 7 -3.48 -0.29 -26.47
C PRO A 7 -4.31 -1.26 -25.62
N ASN A 8 -4.93 -2.27 -26.25
CA ASN A 8 -5.73 -3.26 -25.55
C ASN A 8 -4.87 -4.20 -24.69
N ASP A 9 -3.65 -4.51 -25.10
CA ASP A 9 -2.72 -5.33 -24.31
C ASP A 9 -2.24 -4.57 -23.07
N ARG A 10 -2.05 -3.25 -23.18
CA ARG A 10 -1.70 -2.39 -22.04
C ARG A 10 -2.84 -2.30 -21.02
N ILE A 11 -4.07 -2.21 -21.48
CA ILE A 11 -5.26 -2.22 -20.60
C ILE A 11 -5.38 -3.57 -19.89
N LEU A 12 -5.21 -4.67 -20.61
CA LEU A 12 -5.27 -6.01 -20.03
C LEU A 12 -4.18 -6.23 -18.97
N ILE A 13 -2.95 -5.80 -19.24
CA ILE A 13 -1.84 -5.88 -18.28
C ILE A 13 -2.10 -5.00 -17.04
N ALA A 14 -2.65 -3.79 -17.23
CA ALA A 14 -3.01 -2.92 -16.12
C ALA A 14 -4.11 -3.53 -15.25
N GLN A 15 -5.13 -4.15 -15.85
CA GLN A 15 -6.18 -4.89 -15.15
C GLN A 15 -5.60 -6.10 -14.40
N MET A 16 -4.76 -6.90 -15.05
CA MET A 16 -4.12 -8.05 -14.41
C MET A 16 -3.23 -7.63 -13.24
N ASN A 17 -2.47 -6.54 -13.37
CA ASN A 17 -1.67 -6.01 -12.27
C ASN A 17 -2.54 -5.51 -11.11
N SER A 18 -3.65 -4.84 -11.40
CA SER A 18 -4.61 -4.40 -10.39
C SER A 18 -5.25 -5.58 -9.66
N GLU A 19 -5.66 -6.61 -10.38
CA GLU A 19 -6.23 -7.83 -9.82
C GLU A 19 -5.19 -8.61 -8.98
N LEU A 20 -3.95 -8.68 -9.45
CA LEU A 20 -2.84 -9.31 -8.72
C LEU A 20 -2.54 -8.56 -7.42
N GLN A 21 -2.53 -7.23 -7.46
CA GLN A 21 -2.33 -6.40 -6.28
C GLN A 21 -3.48 -6.57 -5.28
N HIS A 22 -4.71 -6.60 -5.75
CA HIS A 22 -5.88 -6.84 -4.89
C HIS A 22 -5.83 -8.22 -4.23
N ALA A 23 -5.49 -9.25 -4.99
CA ALA A 23 -5.34 -10.61 -4.51
C ALA A 23 -4.19 -10.76 -3.49
N GLN A 24 -3.07 -10.08 -3.71
CA GLN A 24 -1.96 -10.05 -2.74
C GLN A 24 -2.37 -9.37 -1.44
N LEU A 25 -3.17 -8.29 -1.51
CA LEU A 25 -3.75 -7.63 -0.34
C LEU A 25 -4.69 -8.53 0.45
N GLU A 26 -5.58 -9.23 -0.24
CA GLU A 26 -6.49 -10.17 0.40
C GLU A 26 -5.73 -11.33 1.04
N LEU A 27 -4.70 -11.86 0.37
CA LEU A 27 -3.84 -12.90 0.90
C LEU A 27 -3.09 -12.43 2.15
N LEU A 28 -2.52 -11.22 2.13
CA LEU A 28 -1.81 -10.63 3.26
C LEU A 28 -2.77 -10.36 4.43
N SER A 29 -3.95 -9.82 4.16
CA SER A 29 -5.01 -9.60 5.14
C SER A 29 -5.48 -10.91 5.77
N ALA A 30 -5.71 -11.94 4.97
CA ALA A 30 -6.07 -13.28 5.44
C ALA A 30 -4.94 -13.92 6.26
N HIS A 31 -3.69 -13.74 5.86
CA HIS A 31 -2.52 -14.25 6.59
C HIS A 31 -2.35 -13.54 7.94
N CYS A 32 -2.49 -12.21 7.97
CA CYS A 32 -2.45 -11.43 9.21
C CYS A 32 -3.60 -11.78 10.15
N ALA A 33 -4.82 -11.95 9.64
CA ALA A 33 -5.98 -12.39 10.41
C ALA A 33 -5.77 -13.81 10.98
N ALA A 34 -5.26 -14.73 10.18
CA ALA A 34 -4.92 -16.09 10.63
C ALA A 34 -3.83 -16.11 11.71
N HIS A 35 -2.82 -15.25 11.55
CA HIS A 35 -1.75 -15.11 12.56
C HIS A 35 -2.27 -14.51 13.86
N GLN A 36 -3.12 -13.50 13.83
CA GLN A 36 -3.76 -12.92 15.00
C GLN A 36 -4.69 -13.91 15.71
N LEU A 37 -5.42 -14.73 14.94
CA LEU A 37 -6.24 -15.81 15.49
C LEU A 37 -5.39 -16.86 16.21
N ARG A 38 -4.26 -17.28 15.62
CA ARG A 38 -3.30 -18.18 16.26
C ARG A 38 -2.70 -17.66 17.57
N LEU A 39 -2.50 -16.34 17.66
CA LEU A 39 -1.98 -15.71 18.88
C LEU A 39 -3.02 -15.57 19.99
N ARG A 40 -4.32 -15.63 19.66
CA ARG A 40 -5.43 -15.42 20.62
C ARG A 40 -6.06 -16.70 21.14
N PHE A 41 -6.00 -17.77 20.37
CA PHE A 41 -6.73 -19.00 20.67
C PHE A 41 -5.81 -20.20 20.59
N SER A 42 -5.96 -21.10 21.59
CA SER A 42 -5.36 -22.43 21.49
C SER A 42 -6.00 -23.19 20.33
N THR A 43 -5.33 -24.21 19.81
CA THR A 43 -5.84 -25.09 18.76
C THR A 43 -7.17 -25.73 19.10
N ASP A 44 -7.48 -25.91 20.39
CA ASP A 44 -8.73 -26.49 20.88
C ASP A 44 -9.89 -25.47 20.88
N ASP A 45 -9.61 -24.19 21.12
CA ASP A 45 -10.63 -23.14 21.05
C ASP A 45 -11.08 -22.87 19.61
N LEU A 46 -10.16 -22.94 18.63
CA LEU A 46 -10.47 -22.82 17.20
C LEU A 46 -11.34 -23.99 16.70
N ALA A 47 -11.21 -25.16 17.29
CA ALA A 47 -12.01 -26.34 16.95
C ALA A 47 -13.46 -26.23 17.43
N ARG A 48 -13.71 -25.50 18.53
CA ARG A 48 -15.05 -25.37 19.16
C ARG A 48 -15.96 -24.39 18.47
N PHE A 49 -15.48 -23.39 17.73
CA PHE A 49 -16.27 -22.24 17.28
C PHE A 49 -16.58 -22.19 15.79
N GLY A 50 -16.40 -23.25 15.01
CA GLY A 50 -16.70 -23.24 13.57
C GLY A 50 -15.77 -22.32 12.74
N GLN A 51 -14.86 -21.60 13.37
CA GLN A 51 -13.89 -20.72 12.72
C GLN A 51 -12.88 -21.51 11.87
N ARG A 52 -12.76 -22.81 12.16
CA ARG A 52 -11.94 -23.76 11.38
C ARG A 52 -12.40 -23.80 9.91
N ASP A 53 -13.70 -23.70 9.67
CA ASP A 53 -14.24 -23.73 8.30
C ASP A 53 -14.03 -22.42 7.55
N ILE A 54 -14.09 -21.27 8.25
CA ILE A 54 -13.79 -19.96 7.67
C ILE A 54 -12.29 -19.89 7.34
N LEU A 55 -11.43 -20.32 8.26
CA LEU A 55 -9.98 -20.38 8.03
C LEU A 55 -9.63 -21.34 6.89
N ARG A 56 -10.26 -22.52 6.86
CA ARG A 56 -10.08 -23.52 5.81
C ARG A 56 -10.53 -23.00 4.44
N LYS A 57 -11.68 -22.34 4.35
CA LYS A 57 -12.15 -21.67 3.13
C LYS A 57 -11.22 -20.56 2.69
N SER A 58 -10.75 -19.72 3.60
CA SER A 58 -9.80 -18.63 3.30
C SER A 58 -8.48 -19.16 2.78
N VAL A 59 -7.94 -20.23 3.39
CA VAL A 59 -6.73 -20.90 2.92
C VAL A 59 -6.96 -21.57 1.55
N GLN A 60 -8.10 -22.24 1.33
CA GLN A 60 -8.44 -22.84 0.04
C GLN A 60 -8.57 -21.77 -1.06
N THR A 61 -9.22 -20.66 -0.77
CA THR A 61 -9.35 -19.54 -1.71
C THR A 61 -7.98 -18.94 -2.05
N ALA A 62 -7.14 -18.72 -1.03
CA ALA A 62 -5.79 -18.20 -1.21
C ALA A 62 -4.91 -19.17 -2.03
N THR A 63 -5.04 -20.49 -1.81
CA THR A 63 -4.31 -21.51 -2.57
C THR A 63 -4.79 -21.54 -4.02
N ALA A 64 -6.10 -21.56 -4.26
CA ALA A 64 -6.68 -21.55 -5.60
C ALA A 64 -6.29 -20.28 -6.38
N LEU A 65 -6.27 -19.13 -5.71
CA LEU A 65 -5.83 -17.86 -6.28
C LEU A 65 -4.34 -17.90 -6.65
N SER A 66 -3.50 -18.41 -5.75
CA SER A 66 -2.07 -18.60 -6.00
C SER A 66 -1.80 -19.54 -7.19
N GLU A 67 -2.52 -20.64 -7.29
CA GLU A 67 -2.43 -21.59 -8.42
C GLU A 67 -2.91 -20.95 -9.72
N TYR A 68 -3.99 -20.18 -9.69
CA TYR A 68 -4.50 -19.43 -10.83
C TYR A 68 -3.45 -18.43 -11.34
N TYR A 69 -2.85 -17.63 -10.46
CA TYR A 69 -1.82 -16.67 -10.85
C TYR A 69 -0.54 -17.35 -11.35
N ALA A 70 -0.11 -18.45 -10.72
CA ALA A 70 1.01 -19.24 -11.21
C ALA A 70 0.72 -19.84 -12.63
N SER A 71 -0.55 -20.14 -12.93
CA SER A 71 -0.96 -20.60 -14.26
C SER A 71 -0.93 -19.48 -15.30
N ILE A 72 -1.25 -18.25 -14.90
CA ILE A 72 -1.17 -17.06 -15.75
C ILE A 72 0.30 -16.71 -16.00
N GLU A 73 1.12 -16.71 -14.97
CA GLU A 73 2.55 -16.43 -15.05
C GLU A 73 3.27 -17.38 -16.03
N LYS A 74 2.87 -18.66 -16.06
CA LYS A 74 3.35 -19.63 -17.04
C LYS A 74 2.86 -19.37 -18.48
N LYS A 75 1.73 -18.66 -18.65
CA LYS A 75 1.16 -18.33 -19.96
C LYS A 75 1.63 -16.99 -20.49
N ILE A 76 2.13 -16.12 -19.63
CA ILE A 76 2.83 -14.92 -20.06
C ILE A 76 4.15 -15.41 -20.66
N PRO A 77 4.41 -15.19 -21.99
CA PRO A 77 5.72 -15.50 -22.53
C PRO A 77 6.72 -14.83 -21.63
N SER A 78 7.67 -15.61 -21.08
CA SER A 78 8.75 -15.03 -20.29
C SER A 78 9.25 -13.87 -21.12
N ALA A 79 9.04 -12.63 -20.64
CA ALA A 79 9.68 -11.49 -21.27
C ALA A 79 11.12 -11.92 -21.42
N GLU A 80 11.59 -12.08 -22.66
CA GLU A 80 12.94 -12.50 -23.00
C GLU A 80 13.85 -11.90 -21.95
N ALA A 81 14.57 -12.75 -21.23
CA ALA A 81 15.20 -12.41 -19.97
C ALA A 81 15.81 -11.03 -20.09
N ALA A 82 15.10 -10.05 -19.58
CA ALA A 82 15.58 -8.68 -19.60
C ALA A 82 16.98 -8.76 -19.00
N ALA A 83 17.99 -8.29 -19.72
CA ALA A 83 19.36 -8.37 -19.32
C ALA A 83 19.46 -8.09 -17.83
N PRO A 84 20.18 -8.88 -17.02
CA PRO A 84 20.15 -8.78 -15.57
C PRO A 84 20.34 -7.31 -15.20
N LEU A 85 19.31 -6.71 -14.58
CA LEU A 85 19.33 -5.31 -14.21
C LEU A 85 20.60 -5.06 -13.41
N THR A 86 21.49 -4.23 -13.93
CA THR A 86 22.62 -3.75 -13.15
C THR A 86 22.03 -3.07 -11.91
N PRO A 87 22.37 -3.49 -10.68
CA PRO A 87 21.85 -2.84 -9.50
C PRO A 87 22.04 -1.32 -9.60
N PRO A 88 21.03 -0.50 -9.26
CA PRO A 88 21.17 0.93 -9.35
C PRO A 88 22.33 1.40 -8.46
N THR A 89 23.10 2.34 -8.95
CA THR A 89 24.17 2.98 -8.19
C THR A 89 23.57 3.82 -7.05
N GLU A 90 24.35 4.06 -6.00
CA GLU A 90 23.91 4.92 -4.88
C GLU A 90 23.47 6.31 -5.36
N LYS A 91 24.13 6.87 -6.37
CA LYS A 91 23.74 8.15 -6.98
C LYS A 91 22.32 8.07 -7.60
N GLN A 92 21.99 6.99 -8.29
CA GLN A 92 20.66 6.79 -8.87
C GLN A 92 19.59 6.59 -7.79
N ILE A 93 19.92 5.90 -6.70
CA ILE A 93 19.03 5.75 -5.55
C ILE A 93 18.75 7.11 -4.91
N LEU A 94 19.77 7.91 -4.64
CA LEU A 94 19.61 9.25 -4.06
C LEU A 94 18.82 10.20 -4.97
N ASP A 95 19.03 10.14 -6.28
CA ASP A 95 18.21 10.89 -7.25
C ASP A 95 16.73 10.45 -7.19
N ALA A 96 16.47 9.15 -7.15
CA ALA A 96 15.12 8.61 -7.01
C ALA A 96 14.45 9.08 -5.70
N VAL A 97 15.16 9.05 -4.58
CA VAL A 97 14.69 9.55 -3.28
C VAL A 97 14.28 11.03 -3.39
N ALA A 98 15.15 11.86 -3.96
CA ALA A 98 14.87 13.29 -4.13
C ALA A 98 13.64 13.55 -5.03
N ARG A 99 13.50 12.79 -6.12
CA ARG A 99 12.35 12.89 -7.04
C ARG A 99 11.04 12.44 -6.39
N VAL A 100 11.06 11.35 -5.62
CA VAL A 100 9.88 10.88 -4.86
C VAL A 100 9.47 11.93 -3.82
N ALA A 101 10.41 12.44 -3.03
CA ALA A 101 10.13 13.48 -2.05
C ALA A 101 9.57 14.75 -2.69
N SER A 102 10.17 15.18 -3.81
CA SER A 102 9.69 16.35 -4.57
C SER A 102 8.30 16.13 -5.14
N PHE A 103 8.01 14.95 -5.71
CA PHE A 103 6.70 14.60 -6.22
C PHE A 103 5.64 14.66 -5.13
N LEU A 104 5.86 14.01 -3.98
CA LEU A 104 4.92 14.01 -2.86
C LEU A 104 4.63 15.43 -2.34
N ARG A 105 5.67 16.28 -2.26
CA ARG A 105 5.52 17.69 -1.86
C ARG A 105 4.68 18.47 -2.89
N GLN A 106 4.96 18.31 -4.19
CA GLN A 106 4.21 18.96 -5.25
C GLN A 106 2.75 18.51 -5.29
N GLN A 107 2.49 17.20 -5.12
CA GLN A 107 1.11 16.70 -5.07
C GLN A 107 0.36 17.27 -3.85
N ARG A 108 1.01 17.34 -2.68
CA ARG A 108 0.43 17.98 -1.51
C ARG A 108 0.00 19.42 -1.80
N GLU A 109 0.91 20.23 -2.33
CA GLU A 109 0.64 21.63 -2.64
C GLU A 109 -0.48 21.79 -3.68
N TYR A 110 -0.44 20.96 -4.71
CA TYR A 110 -1.46 20.98 -5.76
C TYR A 110 -2.87 20.68 -5.22
N TYR A 111 -2.99 19.63 -4.41
CA TYR A 111 -4.29 19.20 -3.91
C TYR A 111 -4.75 19.95 -2.65
N LEU A 112 -3.87 20.61 -1.91
CA LEU A 112 -4.22 21.32 -0.69
C LEU A 112 -5.32 22.39 -0.90
N HIS A 113 -5.34 23.04 -2.06
CA HIS A 113 -6.34 24.07 -2.39
C HIS A 113 -7.77 23.53 -2.51
N SER A 114 -7.93 22.26 -2.87
CA SER A 114 -9.22 21.59 -3.01
C SER A 114 -9.52 20.63 -1.86
N ALA A 115 -8.56 20.46 -0.95
CA ALA A 115 -8.67 19.52 0.14
C ALA A 115 -9.58 20.05 1.25
N VAL A 116 -10.40 19.18 1.80
CA VAL A 116 -11.34 19.50 2.87
C VAL A 116 -10.93 18.83 4.20
N PRO A 117 -11.28 19.40 5.33
CA PRO A 117 -11.13 18.74 6.63
C PRO A 117 -11.90 17.44 6.70
N LEU A 118 -11.49 16.52 7.55
CA LEU A 118 -12.28 15.34 7.87
C LEU A 118 -13.64 15.74 8.44
N SER A 119 -14.71 15.06 8.02
CA SER A 119 -16.02 15.25 8.61
C SER A 119 -16.03 14.83 10.09
N ASN A 120 -16.93 15.37 10.89
CA ASN A 120 -17.07 15.00 12.30
C ASN A 120 -17.34 13.50 12.47
N HIS A 121 -18.06 12.90 11.54
CA HIS A 121 -18.32 11.45 11.53
C HIS A 121 -17.01 10.66 11.37
N LEU A 122 -16.19 10.98 10.36
CA LEU A 122 -14.89 10.31 10.13
C LEU A 122 -13.92 10.56 11.28
N LYS A 123 -13.88 11.79 11.83
CA LYS A 123 -13.08 12.09 13.03
C LYS A 123 -13.51 11.20 14.21
N ALA A 124 -14.80 11.05 14.45
CA ALA A 124 -15.31 10.22 15.56
C ALA A 124 -14.90 8.74 15.43
N ILE A 125 -14.89 8.20 14.21
CA ILE A 125 -14.48 6.83 13.93
C ILE A 125 -12.96 6.68 14.14
N MET A 126 -12.16 7.66 13.72
CA MET A 126 -10.70 7.61 13.78
C MET A 126 -10.13 8.00 15.15
N TRP A 127 -10.90 8.74 15.97
CA TRP A 127 -10.49 9.21 17.30
C TRP A 127 -9.89 8.16 18.23
N PRO A 128 -10.36 6.89 18.26
CA PRO A 128 -9.77 5.88 19.13
C PRO A 128 -8.35 5.45 18.74
N TYR A 129 -7.87 5.87 17.57
CA TYR A 129 -6.63 5.39 16.95
C TYR A 129 -5.62 6.49 16.68
N PHE A 130 -6.08 7.74 16.49
CA PHE A 130 -5.27 8.88 16.12
C PHE A 130 -5.50 10.05 17.06
N SER A 131 -4.49 10.88 17.25
CA SER A 131 -4.60 12.10 18.06
C SER A 131 -5.56 13.11 17.45
N ALA A 132 -6.20 13.90 18.31
CA ALA A 132 -7.06 15.00 17.91
C ALA A 132 -6.35 15.97 16.96
N ASP A 133 -5.13 16.32 17.30
CA ASP A 133 -4.33 17.26 16.54
C ASP A 133 -4.07 16.77 15.09
N LEU A 134 -3.75 15.49 14.91
CA LEU A 134 -3.62 14.91 13.58
C LEU A 134 -4.95 14.98 12.81
N LEU A 135 -6.06 14.58 13.43
CA LEU A 135 -7.37 14.56 12.79
C LEU A 135 -7.88 15.95 12.42
N GLU A 136 -7.47 17.00 13.15
CA GLU A 136 -7.79 18.39 12.82
C GLU A 136 -6.94 18.95 11.66
N ARG A 137 -5.69 18.50 11.52
CA ARG A 137 -4.77 19.00 10.50
C ARG A 137 -4.91 18.31 9.15
N VAL A 138 -5.20 17.00 9.15
CA VAL A 138 -5.29 16.24 7.91
C VAL A 138 -6.40 16.76 7.00
N ARG A 139 -6.10 16.76 5.71
CA ARG A 139 -7.03 17.13 4.64
C ARG A 139 -7.24 15.96 3.69
N VAL A 140 -8.41 15.88 3.10
CA VAL A 140 -8.77 14.82 2.16
C VAL A 140 -9.32 15.38 0.85
N VAL A 141 -9.05 14.69 -0.25
CA VAL A 141 -9.59 15.00 -1.59
C VAL A 141 -10.14 13.72 -2.19
N GLU A 142 -11.37 13.73 -2.67
CA GLU A 142 -11.94 12.69 -3.54
C GLU A 142 -11.93 13.19 -5.00
N LEU A 143 -11.31 12.45 -5.92
CA LEU A 143 -11.13 12.90 -7.30
C LEU A 143 -12.33 12.71 -8.21
N GLN A 144 -13.43 12.12 -7.69
CA GLN A 144 -14.74 12.03 -8.38
C GLN A 144 -14.63 11.54 -9.84
N GLY A 145 -13.98 10.41 -10.05
CA GLY A 145 -13.80 9.82 -11.38
C GLY A 145 -12.54 10.25 -12.14
N LYS A 146 -11.84 11.27 -11.67
CA LYS A 146 -10.46 11.53 -12.08
C LYS A 146 -9.50 10.61 -11.32
N ARG A 147 -8.29 10.46 -11.85
CA ARG A 147 -7.26 9.64 -11.20
C ARG A 147 -5.96 10.40 -11.08
N LEU A 148 -5.23 10.13 -10.01
CA LEU A 148 -3.87 10.60 -9.83
C LEU A 148 -3.00 10.14 -11.00
N PRO A 149 -2.14 10.98 -11.56
CA PRO A 149 -1.18 10.56 -12.56
C PRO A 149 -0.02 9.79 -11.94
N ASN A 150 0.59 8.92 -12.73
CA ASN A 150 1.90 8.39 -12.36
C ASN A 150 2.96 9.50 -12.35
N PRO A 151 3.98 9.43 -11.51
CA PRO A 151 5.09 10.36 -11.52
C PRO A 151 5.75 10.43 -12.90
N PRO A 152 6.04 11.63 -13.45
CA PRO A 152 6.58 11.77 -14.80
C PRO A 152 7.94 11.09 -14.98
N PHE A 153 8.70 10.90 -13.91
CA PHE A 153 9.98 10.21 -13.94
C PHE A 153 9.89 8.68 -14.03
N TYR A 154 8.71 8.09 -13.96
CA TYR A 154 8.53 6.64 -14.06
C TYR A 154 8.99 6.08 -15.41
N GLU A 155 8.86 6.84 -16.50
CA GLU A 155 9.32 6.40 -17.82
C GLU A 155 10.84 6.17 -17.85
N GLU A 156 11.61 7.04 -17.18
CA GLU A 156 13.05 6.89 -17.05
C GLU A 156 13.42 5.61 -16.28
N TYR A 157 12.72 5.33 -15.17
CA TYR A 157 12.97 4.12 -14.38
C TYR A 157 12.49 2.84 -15.08
N ARG A 158 11.40 2.91 -15.88
CA ARG A 158 11.00 1.78 -16.73
C ARG A 158 12.06 1.47 -17.79
N ALA A 159 12.66 2.49 -18.38
CA ALA A 159 13.78 2.31 -19.33
C ALA A 159 15.02 1.69 -18.67
N LEU A 160 15.21 1.90 -17.36
CA LEU A 160 16.24 1.23 -16.56
C LEU A 160 15.84 -0.20 -16.11
N GLY A 161 14.63 -0.67 -16.51
CA GLY A 161 14.13 -2.01 -16.24
C GLY A 161 13.29 -2.16 -14.96
N PHE A 162 12.89 -1.07 -14.29
CA PHE A 162 11.95 -1.12 -13.19
C PHE A 162 10.52 -1.22 -13.72
N VAL A 163 10.05 -2.43 -13.98
CA VAL A 163 8.74 -2.66 -14.62
C VAL A 163 7.56 -2.63 -13.63
N ASN A 164 7.80 -2.93 -12.36
CA ASN A 164 6.76 -3.05 -11.33
C ASN A 164 6.63 -1.79 -10.46
N LEU A 165 6.82 -0.61 -11.04
CA LEU A 165 6.62 0.65 -10.31
C LEU A 165 5.17 0.76 -9.82
N PRO A 166 4.93 1.38 -8.63
CA PRO A 166 3.57 1.58 -8.11
C PRO A 166 2.66 2.24 -9.13
N ASP A 167 1.52 1.66 -9.41
CA ASP A 167 0.56 2.19 -10.38
C ASP A 167 -0.45 3.12 -9.69
N ILE A 168 -0.03 4.35 -9.48
CA ILE A 168 -0.76 5.35 -8.70
C ILE A 168 -2.20 5.58 -9.20
N PRO A 169 -2.49 5.62 -10.52
CA PRO A 169 -3.86 5.73 -11.01
C PRO A 169 -4.79 4.60 -10.55
N HIS A 170 -4.27 3.42 -10.26
CA HIS A 170 -5.06 2.25 -9.84
C HIS A 170 -5.01 1.98 -8.33
N MET A 171 -4.27 2.77 -7.56
CA MET A 171 -4.33 2.74 -6.10
C MET A 171 -5.60 3.40 -5.60
N HIS A 172 -6.10 2.99 -4.43
CA HIS A 172 -7.26 3.64 -3.79
C HIS A 172 -6.97 5.09 -3.42
N SER A 173 -5.78 5.35 -2.92
CA SER A 173 -5.36 6.68 -2.47
C SER A 173 -3.84 6.83 -2.52
N LEU A 174 -3.40 8.08 -2.45
CA LEU A 174 -2.02 8.46 -2.21
C LEU A 174 -1.97 9.46 -1.07
N THR A 175 -1.16 9.18 -0.06
CA THR A 175 -0.90 10.13 1.04
C THR A 175 0.30 10.99 0.70
N CYS A 176 0.07 12.30 0.69
CA CYS A 176 1.06 13.34 0.46
C CYS A 176 1.21 14.15 1.75
N LEU A 177 2.02 13.68 2.70
CA LEU A 177 2.21 14.23 4.03
C LEU A 177 0.90 14.26 4.85
N ASP A 178 0.25 15.42 4.94
CA ASP A 178 -1.01 15.69 5.64
C ASP A 178 -2.22 15.82 4.70
N VAL A 179 -2.05 15.55 3.41
CA VAL A 179 -3.12 15.52 2.41
C VAL A 179 -3.26 14.10 1.86
N VAL A 180 -4.43 13.50 2.03
CA VAL A 180 -4.75 12.18 1.47
C VAL A 180 -5.66 12.37 0.25
N VAL A 181 -5.19 11.93 -0.91
CA VAL A 181 -5.91 12.04 -2.18
C VAL A 181 -6.46 10.67 -2.56
N PHE A 182 -7.78 10.58 -2.74
CA PHE A 182 -8.49 9.35 -3.06
C PHE A 182 -8.87 9.32 -4.54
N ASN A 183 -8.42 8.29 -5.24
CA ASN A 183 -8.87 7.98 -6.60
C ASN A 183 -10.32 7.48 -6.63
N GLU A 184 -10.79 6.96 -5.52
CA GLU A 184 -12.11 6.40 -5.34
C GLU A 184 -12.81 7.05 -4.14
N LYS A 185 -14.05 6.63 -3.85
CA LYS A 185 -14.78 7.13 -2.69
C LYS A 185 -14.05 6.75 -1.40
N VAL A 186 -13.97 7.68 -0.47
CA VAL A 186 -13.40 7.44 0.87
C VAL A 186 -14.21 6.37 1.61
N THR A 187 -13.53 5.39 2.14
CA THR A 187 -14.06 4.43 3.11
C THR A 187 -13.29 4.58 4.43
N GLU A 188 -13.87 4.09 5.53
CA GLU A 188 -13.18 4.11 6.83
C GLU A 188 -11.83 3.41 6.76
N ARG A 189 -11.77 2.28 6.05
CA ARG A 189 -10.57 1.47 5.89
C ARG A 189 -9.49 2.18 5.08
N THR A 190 -9.83 2.75 3.92
CA THR A 190 -8.88 3.46 3.08
C THR A 190 -8.41 4.78 3.72
N LEU A 191 -9.29 5.43 4.49
CA LEU A 191 -8.92 6.58 5.28
C LEU A 191 -7.93 6.19 6.39
N PHE A 192 -8.22 5.12 7.15
CA PHE A 192 -7.31 4.64 8.19
C PHE A 192 -5.91 4.37 7.62
N HIS A 193 -5.83 3.69 6.47
CA HIS A 193 -4.58 3.42 5.76
C HIS A 193 -3.81 4.72 5.44
N GLY A 194 -4.48 5.69 4.83
CA GLY A 194 -3.87 6.99 4.52
C GLY A 194 -3.38 7.75 5.76
N LEU A 195 -4.15 7.70 6.85
CA LEU A 195 -3.76 8.33 8.12
C LEU A 195 -2.53 7.66 8.76
N VAL A 196 -2.36 6.34 8.62
CA VAL A 196 -1.12 5.68 9.06
C VAL A 196 0.09 6.21 8.32
N HIS A 197 0.01 6.40 7.00
CA HIS A 197 1.08 7.03 6.22
C HIS A 197 1.34 8.47 6.67
N THR A 198 0.30 9.25 7.01
CA THR A 198 0.48 10.59 7.58
C THR A 198 1.32 10.54 8.86
N VAL A 199 1.02 9.60 9.77
CA VAL A 199 1.83 9.41 10.99
C VAL A 199 3.27 8.99 10.65
N GLN A 200 3.45 8.12 9.66
CA GLN A 200 4.81 7.74 9.22
C GLN A 200 5.59 8.95 8.70
N PHE A 201 4.95 9.86 7.93
CA PHE A 201 5.58 11.12 7.51
C PHE A 201 5.93 12.03 8.68
N GLU A 202 5.07 12.13 9.69
CA GLU A 202 5.35 12.95 10.88
C GLU A 202 6.52 12.41 11.71
N VAL A 203 6.61 11.09 11.84
CA VAL A 203 7.64 10.45 12.67
C VAL A 203 9.00 10.38 11.96
N LEU A 204 8.99 10.15 10.65
CA LEU A 204 10.21 9.96 9.85
C LEU A 204 10.69 11.25 9.18
N GLY A 205 9.77 12.14 8.83
CA GLY A 205 10.02 13.21 7.87
C GLY A 205 9.99 12.71 6.43
N LEU A 206 9.72 13.62 5.49
CA LEU A 206 9.53 13.29 4.08
C LEU A 206 10.75 12.62 3.44
N GLU A 207 11.93 13.15 3.71
CA GLU A 207 13.19 12.68 3.10
C GLU A 207 13.50 11.24 3.56
N ARG A 208 13.39 10.96 4.85
CA ARG A 208 13.64 9.62 5.38
C ARG A 208 12.56 8.62 4.98
N TYR A 209 11.30 9.05 4.94
CA TYR A 209 10.22 8.22 4.40
C TYR A 209 10.53 7.82 2.95
N SER A 210 10.89 8.79 2.11
CA SER A 210 11.23 8.57 0.70
C SER A 210 12.47 7.67 0.52
N ASP A 211 13.49 7.85 1.35
CA ASP A 211 14.69 7.00 1.34
C ASP A 211 14.35 5.55 1.70
N LEU A 212 13.59 5.34 2.77
CA LEU A 212 13.14 4.01 3.17
C LEU A 212 12.28 3.35 2.09
N PHE A 213 11.36 4.12 1.50
CA PHE A 213 10.49 3.62 0.43
C PHE A 213 11.31 3.18 -0.78
N VAL A 214 12.16 4.07 -1.32
CA VAL A 214 12.94 3.80 -2.55
C VAL A 214 13.90 2.65 -2.35
N ARG A 215 14.69 2.64 -1.26
CA ARG A 215 15.66 1.57 -0.99
C ARG A 215 14.98 0.22 -0.82
N SER A 216 13.89 0.18 -0.08
CA SER A 216 13.13 -1.05 0.10
C SER A 216 12.48 -1.52 -1.20
N PHE A 217 11.95 -0.60 -2.00
CA PHE A 217 11.37 -0.93 -3.29
C PHE A 217 12.43 -1.48 -4.28
N VAL A 218 13.61 -0.88 -4.32
CA VAL A 218 14.74 -1.38 -5.15
C VAL A 218 15.11 -2.81 -4.77
N ASN A 219 15.08 -3.14 -3.47
CA ASN A 219 15.41 -4.47 -2.98
C ASN A 219 14.30 -5.49 -3.20
N THR A 220 13.05 -5.11 -2.93
CA THR A 220 11.90 -6.02 -2.98
C THR A 220 11.26 -6.10 -4.36
N LYS A 221 11.38 -5.02 -5.16
CA LYS A 221 10.71 -4.81 -6.46
C LYS A 221 9.18 -4.92 -6.41
N LEU A 222 8.61 -4.89 -5.21
CA LEU A 222 7.18 -5.02 -4.94
C LEU A 222 6.74 -3.94 -3.96
N HIS A 223 5.77 -3.13 -4.35
CA HIS A 223 5.23 -2.04 -3.52
C HIS A 223 4.76 -2.52 -2.13
N PHE A 224 3.95 -3.58 -2.10
CA PHE A 224 3.40 -4.11 -0.85
C PHE A 224 4.42 -4.78 0.07
N SER A 225 5.60 -5.12 -0.44
CA SER A 225 6.71 -5.66 0.36
C SER A 225 7.59 -4.57 0.95
N VAL A 226 7.35 -3.31 0.63
CA VAL A 226 8.02 -2.17 1.28
C VAL A 226 7.60 -2.14 2.76
N PRO A 227 8.54 -2.09 3.72
CA PRO A 227 8.23 -2.14 5.14
C PRO A 227 7.22 -1.08 5.61
N LEU A 228 7.20 0.11 4.99
CA LEU A 228 6.21 1.16 5.25
C LEU A 228 4.79 0.67 4.95
N GLU A 229 4.60 0.07 3.77
CA GLU A 229 3.30 -0.50 3.35
C GLU A 229 2.91 -1.70 4.20
N ALA A 230 3.82 -2.65 4.39
CA ALA A 230 3.56 -3.84 5.21
C ALA A 230 3.14 -3.48 6.64
N HIS A 231 3.78 -2.45 7.24
CA HIS A 231 3.39 -1.95 8.55
C HIS A 231 2.01 -1.30 8.53
N THR A 232 1.72 -0.49 7.51
CA THR A 232 0.42 0.16 7.32
C THR A 232 -0.70 -0.87 7.18
N PHE A 233 -0.53 -1.90 6.34
CA PHE A 233 -1.49 -3.00 6.20
C PHE A 233 -1.68 -3.80 7.48
N SER A 234 -0.62 -4.00 8.25
CA SER A 234 -0.72 -4.68 9.56
C SER A 234 -1.63 -3.90 10.53
N LEU A 235 -1.47 -2.57 10.60
CA LEU A 235 -2.31 -1.71 11.45
C LEU A 235 -3.75 -1.61 10.91
N GLU A 236 -3.92 -1.50 9.59
CA GLU A 236 -5.22 -1.51 8.93
C GLU A 236 -5.98 -2.82 9.18
N SER A 237 -5.30 -3.96 9.07
CA SER A 237 -5.90 -5.27 9.39
C SER A 237 -6.33 -5.36 10.84
N LYS A 238 -5.56 -4.79 11.77
CA LYS A 238 -5.92 -4.71 13.18
C LYS A 238 -7.14 -3.82 13.40
N PHE A 239 -7.23 -2.68 12.72
CA PHE A 239 -8.40 -1.80 12.72
C PHE A 239 -9.65 -2.53 12.23
N ALA A 240 -9.57 -3.22 11.10
CA ALA A 240 -10.70 -3.91 10.48
C ALA A 240 -11.16 -5.15 11.25
N SER A 241 -10.22 -5.93 11.83
CA SER A 241 -10.55 -7.21 12.48
C SER A 241 -10.97 -7.08 13.95
N THR A 242 -10.60 -5.99 14.63
CA THR A 242 -10.85 -5.81 16.07
C THR A 242 -11.28 -4.39 16.40
N PRO A 243 -12.45 -3.94 15.93
CA PRO A 243 -12.93 -2.56 16.13
C PRO A 243 -13.05 -2.17 17.62
N ALA A 244 -13.28 -3.15 18.50
CA ALA A 244 -13.37 -2.93 19.95
C ALA A 244 -11.99 -2.69 20.61
N GLN A 245 -10.89 -3.04 19.95
CA GLN A 245 -9.55 -2.89 20.49
C GLN A 245 -8.94 -1.56 20.04
N ARG A 246 -9.00 -0.57 20.91
CA ARG A 246 -8.34 0.73 20.68
C ARG A 246 -6.84 0.63 20.81
N PHE A 247 -6.11 1.39 20.00
CA PHE A 247 -4.65 1.50 20.07
C PHE A 247 -4.21 2.82 19.42
N SER A 248 -3.10 3.38 19.89
CA SER A 248 -2.51 4.57 19.28
C SER A 248 -1.65 4.18 18.08
N VAL A 249 -1.98 4.69 16.90
CA VAL A 249 -1.19 4.49 15.68
C VAL A 249 0.15 5.22 15.81
N GLU A 250 0.16 6.40 16.40
CA GLU A 250 1.38 7.17 16.64
C GLU A 250 2.38 6.38 17.48
N ASP A 251 1.92 5.71 18.54
CA ASP A 251 2.80 4.90 19.40
C ASP A 251 3.29 3.65 18.69
N GLN A 252 2.44 3.00 17.88
CA GLN A 252 2.85 1.85 17.07
C GLN A 252 3.91 2.26 16.04
N VAL A 253 3.73 3.36 15.34
CA VAL A 253 4.71 3.86 14.36
C VAL A 253 6.02 4.26 15.06
N ARG A 254 5.96 5.00 16.16
CA ARG A 254 7.17 5.37 16.95
C ARG A 254 7.93 4.15 17.44
N LEU A 255 7.20 3.13 17.93
CA LEU A 255 7.80 1.88 18.38
C LEU A 255 8.48 1.14 17.22
N TRP A 256 7.79 1.02 16.08
CA TRP A 256 8.30 0.39 14.86
C TRP A 256 9.59 1.07 14.37
N VAL A 257 9.62 2.41 14.35
CA VAL A 257 10.81 3.20 13.97
C VAL A 257 11.95 3.01 14.97
N ARG A 258 11.67 3.05 16.28
CA ARG A 258 12.70 2.82 17.32
C ARG A 258 13.31 1.43 17.24
N GLN A 259 12.52 0.43 16.90
CA GLN A 259 12.97 -0.96 16.76
C GLN A 259 13.64 -1.25 15.41
N LYS A 260 13.76 -0.25 14.51
CA LYS A 260 14.36 -0.39 13.17
C LYS A 260 13.77 -1.57 12.38
N ARG A 261 12.45 -1.75 12.43
CA ARG A 261 11.73 -2.85 11.74
C ARG A 261 11.46 -2.55 10.26
N TYR A 262 12.34 -1.81 9.62
CA TYR A 262 12.27 -1.39 8.21
C TYR A 262 13.54 -1.70 7.46
#